data_4f90747fabe062c8ec6c3d6b63919c91
#
_entry.id   4f90747fabe062c8ec6c3d6b63919c91
#
_cell.length_a   1.000
_cell.length_b   1.000
_cell.length_c   1.000
_cell.angle_alpha   90.00
_cell.angle_beta   90.00
_cell.angle_gamma   90.00
#
_symmetry.space_group_name_H-M   'P 1'
#
loop_
_entity.id
_entity.type
_entity.pdbx_description
1 polymer ?
#
loop_
_entity_poly.entity_id
_entity_poly.type
_entity_poly.pdbx_seq_one_letter_code
_entity_poly.pdbx_strand_id
1 'polypeptide(L)'
;MSDSPIGVPLADLLTTVGPTVAELASPSARAEVLVRGTVIEDAGDALPVSPGGLLLLVGVAPSEPRARDSIERAATAEFAGVVIKRRGEPLDALVEAASAAGLAVVTAADEVAWRHLDGLLSSALVSASTDRGEGGEDSGEELFSIANAIAAVAGGSVAIEDLAQHVLAYSSIPGQRIDRLRSQGILDRRVPPGPGDLEMYRRVLSFDGVVRFPQLGEDLPRAAVALRAGTLPLGTLWAIEGEDGLSAQAERALLDGARLAALHMLRARSAVDLDRVRRAELLRALLEATGVPEATWPRLGFRPGDRVAMVGLAPGGSGERGDALPITHVAREVGRVSHVLRPDAPVTTSARAVYVLVAGPQAAASAARLAARVSSDASRTLGGRICAAVSSEGSGPRAIPHLRDEVDQILRVSVGRVGGPDVATLADVQSSVLLAHLGDELERHPELRHPALGGLIAQDEQGGTSLAASLLAWLEAQQNVQAAATRLHVHPNTLRYRLRRVREIAPIDLDDPDQRLATWLELRLRGPLPGASGGPLPGASGS
;
A
#
# COMPACT_ATOMS: atom_id res chain seq x y z
N MET A 1 -16.10 22.66 15.45
CA MET A 1 -14.84 23.05 16.08
C MET A 1 -13.77 22.24 15.37
N SER A 2 -13.00 22.91 14.51
CA SER A 2 -11.96 22.26 13.70
C SER A 2 -10.81 21.86 14.62
N ASP A 3 -10.53 20.58 14.70
CA ASP A 3 -9.30 20.05 15.28
C ASP A 3 -8.14 20.48 14.37
N SER A 4 -7.47 21.57 14.75
CA SER A 4 -6.26 22.02 14.06
C SER A 4 -5.15 21.02 14.34
N PRO A 5 -4.35 20.62 13.34
CA PRO A 5 -3.25 19.68 13.52
C PRO A 5 -2.31 20.22 14.62
N ILE A 6 -1.94 19.34 15.53
CA ILE A 6 -1.04 19.62 16.65
C ILE A 6 0.31 20.06 16.08
N GLY A 7 0.76 21.29 16.41
CA GLY A 7 2.04 21.81 15.94
C GLY A 7 3.20 21.32 16.81
N VAL A 8 4.39 21.29 16.24
CA VAL A 8 5.67 20.94 16.91
C VAL A 8 6.44 22.22 17.18
N PRO A 9 7.02 22.44 18.39
CA PRO A 9 7.90 23.57 18.62
C PRO A 9 9.06 23.59 17.63
N LEU A 10 9.37 24.76 17.08
CA LEU A 10 10.43 24.91 16.09
C LEU A 10 11.80 24.45 16.62
N ALA A 11 12.06 24.65 17.92
CA ALA A 11 13.29 24.17 18.56
C ALA A 11 13.41 22.64 18.49
N ASP A 12 12.34 21.91 18.78
CA ASP A 12 12.32 20.45 18.75
C ASP A 12 12.48 19.95 17.31
N LEU A 13 11.82 20.60 16.37
CA LEU A 13 11.95 20.31 14.94
C LEU A 13 13.39 20.47 14.45
N LEU A 14 14.06 21.58 14.80
CA LEU A 14 15.44 21.83 14.41
C LEU A 14 16.43 20.92 15.13
N THR A 15 16.15 20.53 16.37
CA THR A 15 16.94 19.52 17.10
C THR A 15 16.89 18.17 16.40
N THR A 16 15.72 17.76 15.93
CA THR A 16 15.52 16.50 15.21
C THR A 16 16.21 16.50 13.84
N VAL A 17 16.14 17.62 13.11
CA VAL A 17 16.77 17.77 11.79
C VAL A 17 18.30 17.91 11.91
N GLY A 18 18.78 18.51 12.97
CA GLY A 18 20.19 18.74 13.29
C GLY A 18 20.74 20.07 12.78
N PRO A 19 21.65 20.72 13.57
CA PRO A 19 22.19 22.05 13.27
C PRO A 19 23.08 22.10 12.03
N THR A 20 23.57 20.96 11.54
CA THR A 20 24.32 20.85 10.29
C THR A 20 23.42 20.95 9.04
N VAL A 21 22.12 20.77 9.20
CA VAL A 21 21.12 20.83 8.12
C VAL A 21 20.36 22.14 8.15
N ALA A 22 19.88 22.54 9.34
CA ALA A 22 19.12 23.77 9.53
C ALA A 22 19.31 24.32 10.95
N GLU A 23 19.41 25.63 11.10
CA GLU A 23 19.55 26.31 12.38
C GLU A 23 18.64 27.54 12.47
N LEU A 24 18.27 27.91 13.70
CA LEU A 24 17.47 29.10 13.96
C LEU A 24 18.35 30.36 13.84
N ALA A 25 18.03 31.24 12.90
CA ALA A 25 18.70 32.53 12.74
C ALA A 25 18.00 33.68 13.53
N SER A 26 16.74 33.51 13.90
CA SER A 26 15.98 34.46 14.72
C SER A 26 16.36 34.39 16.21
N PRO A 27 16.01 35.42 17.02
CA PRO A 27 16.16 35.35 18.47
C PRO A 27 15.47 34.13 19.09
N SER A 28 16.04 33.59 20.17
CA SER A 28 15.56 32.38 20.85
C SER A 28 14.08 32.40 21.26
N ALA A 29 13.49 33.59 21.46
CA ALA A 29 12.06 33.75 21.71
C ALA A 29 11.14 33.19 20.61
N ARG A 30 11.67 32.96 19.40
CA ARG A 30 10.93 32.35 18.28
C ARG A 30 11.10 30.83 18.21
N ALA A 31 11.89 30.24 19.06
CA ALA A 31 12.12 28.79 19.10
C ALA A 31 10.86 27.99 19.49
N GLU A 32 9.96 28.60 20.28
CA GLU A 32 8.72 27.97 20.76
C GLU A 32 7.53 28.07 19.80
N VAL A 33 7.71 28.67 18.62
CA VAL A 33 6.65 28.78 17.62
C VAL A 33 6.28 27.39 17.12
N LEU A 34 4.99 27.09 17.09
CA LEU A 34 4.49 25.78 16.65
C LEU A 34 4.48 25.67 15.12
N VAL A 35 5.20 24.67 14.63
CA VAL A 35 5.26 24.33 13.20
C VAL A 35 4.32 23.16 12.90
N ARG A 36 3.54 23.27 11.80
CA ARG A 36 2.53 22.27 11.42
C ARG A 36 2.74 21.66 10.04
N GLY A 37 3.61 22.23 9.21
CA GLY A 37 3.88 21.77 7.86
C GLY A 37 4.92 22.61 7.18
N THR A 38 5.31 22.20 5.97
CA THR A 38 6.22 22.94 5.08
C THR A 38 5.50 23.28 3.77
N VAL A 39 5.83 24.41 3.19
CA VAL A 39 5.36 24.85 1.86
C VAL A 39 6.55 25.38 1.09
N ILE A 40 6.73 24.91 -0.14
CA ILE A 40 7.75 25.45 -1.05
C ILE A 40 7.15 26.65 -1.78
N GLU A 41 7.86 27.79 -1.76
CA GLU A 41 7.43 28.96 -2.52
C GLU A 41 7.66 28.75 -4.02
N ASP A 42 6.59 28.82 -4.82
CA ASP A 42 6.70 28.93 -6.28
C ASP A 42 6.49 30.37 -6.73
N ALA A 43 7.39 30.82 -7.61
CA ALA A 43 7.39 32.20 -8.09
C ALA A 43 6.21 32.39 -9.07
N GLY A 44 5.22 33.15 -8.65
CA GLY A 44 4.05 33.49 -9.47
C GLY A 44 2.73 32.93 -8.95
N ASP A 45 2.78 31.95 -8.04
CA ASP A 45 1.59 31.40 -7.43
C ASP A 45 1.17 32.15 -6.15
N ALA A 46 -0.12 32.17 -5.87
CA ALA A 46 -0.65 32.67 -4.60
C ALA A 46 -0.25 31.71 -3.48
N LEU A 47 0.31 32.24 -2.38
CA LEU A 47 0.59 31.42 -1.20
C LEU A 47 -0.71 30.90 -0.58
N PRO A 48 -0.81 29.60 -0.28
CA PRO A 48 -1.94 29.08 0.46
C PRO A 48 -1.90 29.60 1.91
N VAL A 49 -3.05 29.89 2.49
CA VAL A 49 -3.14 30.17 3.94
C VAL A 49 -2.72 28.92 4.69
N SER A 50 -1.63 29.01 5.46
CA SER A 50 -1.00 27.86 6.15
C SER A 50 -0.64 28.22 7.58
N PRO A 51 -1.62 28.25 8.51
CA PRO A 51 -1.38 28.59 9.91
C PRO A 51 -0.35 27.67 10.56
N GLY A 52 0.80 28.23 10.94
CA GLY A 52 1.90 27.48 11.50
C GLY A 52 2.80 26.77 10.47
N GLY A 53 2.68 27.05 9.18
CA GLY A 53 3.57 26.50 8.15
C GLY A 53 4.97 27.12 8.17
N LEU A 54 6.00 26.41 7.69
CA LEU A 54 7.31 26.97 7.32
C LEU A 54 7.36 27.15 5.79
N LEU A 55 7.65 28.36 5.33
CA LEU A 55 7.79 28.69 3.91
C LEU A 55 9.25 28.52 3.47
N LEU A 56 9.51 27.62 2.52
CA LEU A 56 10.84 27.39 1.96
C LEU A 56 11.08 28.33 0.77
N LEU A 57 12.00 29.30 0.91
CA LEU A 57 12.31 30.32 -0.09
C LEU A 57 13.32 29.77 -1.11
N VAL A 58 12.83 29.01 -2.07
CA VAL A 58 13.67 28.35 -3.08
C VAL A 58 14.15 29.35 -4.12
N GLY A 59 15.47 29.40 -4.33
CA GLY A 59 16.08 30.27 -5.33
C GLY A 59 16.17 31.75 -4.95
N VAL A 60 15.83 32.11 -3.71
CA VAL A 60 15.86 33.48 -3.20
C VAL A 60 17.11 33.69 -2.37
N ALA A 61 17.85 34.80 -2.61
CA ALA A 61 18.98 35.22 -1.77
C ALA A 61 18.51 36.20 -0.67
N PRO A 62 19.17 36.20 0.50
CA PRO A 62 18.77 37.07 1.64
C PRO A 62 18.69 38.57 1.33
N SER A 63 19.55 39.07 0.47
CA SER A 63 19.61 40.47 0.08
C SER A 63 18.62 40.85 -1.03
N GLU A 64 17.95 39.91 -1.66
CA GLU A 64 17.00 40.20 -2.74
C GLU A 64 15.73 40.86 -2.20
N PRO A 65 15.18 41.87 -2.92
CA PRO A 65 13.88 42.47 -2.56
C PRO A 65 12.78 41.42 -2.40
N ARG A 66 12.78 40.37 -3.22
CA ARG A 66 11.85 39.25 -3.17
C ARG A 66 11.84 38.53 -1.82
N ALA A 67 12.97 38.47 -1.09
CA ALA A 67 12.99 37.84 0.23
C ALA A 67 12.10 38.61 1.23
N ARG A 68 12.05 39.94 1.15
CA ARG A 68 11.16 40.77 1.97
C ARG A 68 9.69 40.62 1.57
N ASP A 69 9.42 40.62 0.26
CA ASP A 69 8.05 40.40 -0.25
C ASP A 69 7.52 39.03 0.19
N SER A 70 8.36 38.00 0.18
CA SER A 70 8.00 36.66 0.67
C SER A 70 7.70 36.64 2.16
N ILE A 71 8.43 37.42 2.99
CA ILE A 71 8.13 37.58 4.42
C ILE A 71 6.77 38.22 4.64
N GLU A 72 6.43 39.31 3.92
CA GLU A 72 5.14 39.97 4.05
C GLU A 72 3.97 39.03 3.62
N ARG A 73 4.17 38.32 2.55
CA ARG A 73 3.20 37.31 2.06
C ARG A 73 3.04 36.15 3.05
N ALA A 74 4.14 35.65 3.62
CA ALA A 74 4.14 34.59 4.62
C ALA A 74 3.39 35.02 5.89
N ALA A 75 3.61 36.26 6.35
CA ALA A 75 2.92 36.81 7.51
C ALA A 75 1.40 36.93 7.27
N THR A 76 1.01 37.43 6.07
CA THR A 76 -0.40 37.53 5.66
C THR A 76 -1.08 36.16 5.57
N ALA A 77 -0.33 35.12 5.17
CA ALA A 77 -0.79 33.75 5.01
C ALA A 77 -0.62 32.91 6.30
N GLU A 78 -0.33 33.54 7.44
CA GLU A 78 -0.26 32.96 8.80
C GLU A 78 0.83 31.90 8.97
N PHE A 79 1.93 31.96 8.24
CA PHE A 79 3.07 31.07 8.43
C PHE A 79 3.74 31.29 9.81
N ALA A 80 4.40 30.24 10.32
CA ALA A 80 5.19 30.29 11.55
C ALA A 80 6.59 30.92 11.30
N GLY A 81 7.12 30.73 10.10
CA GLY A 81 8.44 31.23 9.74
C GLY A 81 8.81 30.94 8.28
N VAL A 82 10.01 31.39 7.92
CA VAL A 82 10.60 31.18 6.60
C VAL A 82 11.92 30.42 6.73
N VAL A 83 12.23 29.62 5.73
CA VAL A 83 13.49 28.88 5.61
C VAL A 83 14.25 29.42 4.41
N ILE A 84 15.50 29.83 4.60
CA ILE A 84 16.33 30.41 3.54
C ILE A 84 17.76 29.86 3.62
N LYS A 85 18.48 29.84 2.48
CA LYS A 85 19.90 29.53 2.43
C LYS A 85 20.73 30.84 2.49
N ARG A 86 21.77 30.84 3.32
CA ARG A 86 22.59 32.01 3.56
C ARG A 86 23.43 32.40 2.32
N ARG A 87 24.00 31.44 1.60
CA ARG A 87 24.84 31.62 0.41
C ARG A 87 25.94 32.65 0.60
N GLY A 88 26.49 32.72 1.83
CA GLY A 88 27.52 33.69 2.17
C GLY A 88 27.06 35.14 2.43
N GLU A 89 25.75 35.41 2.40
CA GLU A 89 25.19 36.74 2.62
C GLU A 89 24.78 36.99 4.09
N PRO A 90 24.78 38.25 4.55
CA PRO A 90 24.30 38.63 5.88
C PRO A 90 22.78 38.47 5.96
N LEU A 91 22.27 38.07 7.14
CA LEU A 91 20.86 37.82 7.40
C LEU A 91 20.18 38.89 8.24
N ASP A 92 20.93 39.83 8.81
CA ASP A 92 20.46 40.75 9.86
C ASP A 92 19.21 41.54 9.43
N ALA A 93 19.20 42.08 8.21
CA ALA A 93 18.07 42.82 7.69
C ALA A 93 16.82 41.95 7.43
N LEU A 94 17.03 40.67 7.06
CA LEU A 94 15.97 39.73 6.81
C LEU A 94 15.37 39.25 8.15
N VAL A 95 16.21 38.96 9.15
CA VAL A 95 15.82 38.58 10.49
C VAL A 95 15.04 39.69 11.17
N GLU A 96 15.47 40.95 11.01
CA GLU A 96 14.75 42.12 11.53
C GLU A 96 13.35 42.25 10.90
N ALA A 97 13.27 42.16 9.57
CA ALA A 97 11.98 42.21 8.86
C ALA A 97 11.04 41.08 9.26
N ALA A 98 11.55 39.85 9.32
CA ALA A 98 10.75 38.69 9.74
C ALA A 98 10.30 38.78 11.21
N SER A 99 11.18 39.27 12.10
CA SER A 99 10.84 39.48 13.51
C SER A 99 9.76 40.53 13.69
N ALA A 100 9.80 41.63 12.93
CA ALA A 100 8.74 42.65 12.92
C ALA A 100 7.41 42.10 12.40
N ALA A 101 7.44 41.17 11.45
CA ALA A 101 6.28 40.48 10.88
C ALA A 101 5.80 39.29 11.75
N GLY A 102 6.47 38.97 12.86
CA GLY A 102 6.06 37.88 13.75
C GLY A 102 6.55 36.49 13.32
N LEU A 103 7.42 36.39 12.32
CA LEU A 103 7.91 35.14 11.75
C LEU A 103 9.29 34.71 12.31
N ALA A 104 9.53 33.40 12.37
CA ALA A 104 10.85 32.86 12.62
C ALA A 104 11.66 32.79 11.31
N VAL A 105 12.98 32.94 11.39
CA VAL A 105 13.91 32.70 10.28
C VAL A 105 14.78 31.51 10.61
N VAL A 106 14.74 30.52 9.73
CA VAL A 106 15.59 29.32 9.77
C VAL A 106 16.56 29.39 8.59
N THR A 107 17.83 29.14 8.85
CA THR A 107 18.83 28.97 7.80
C THR A 107 19.04 27.49 7.52
N ALA A 108 19.01 27.13 6.25
CA ALA A 108 19.43 25.81 5.79
C ALA A 108 20.85 25.86 5.26
N ALA A 109 21.62 24.80 5.45
CA ALA A 109 22.94 24.64 4.89
C ALA A 109 22.90 24.72 3.35
N ASP A 110 23.88 25.39 2.75
CA ASP A 110 23.91 25.68 1.31
C ASP A 110 23.98 24.40 0.46
N GLU A 111 24.60 23.34 0.97
CA GLU A 111 24.83 22.06 0.32
C GLU A 111 23.57 21.17 0.32
N VAL A 112 22.62 21.41 1.23
CA VAL A 112 21.40 20.59 1.36
C VAL A 112 20.42 20.95 0.24
N ALA A 113 20.04 19.99 -0.59
CA ALA A 113 19.03 20.22 -1.63
C ALA A 113 17.66 20.52 -1.02
N TRP A 114 16.91 21.46 -1.57
CA TRP A 114 15.61 21.90 -1.05
C TRP A 114 14.59 20.76 -0.86
N ARG A 115 14.54 19.83 -1.82
CA ARG A 115 13.68 18.65 -1.72
C ARG A 115 14.04 17.74 -0.53
N HIS A 116 15.32 17.68 -0.17
CA HIS A 116 15.79 16.89 0.97
C HIS A 116 15.45 17.59 2.28
N LEU A 117 15.64 18.91 2.33
CA LEU A 117 15.27 19.71 3.48
C LEU A 117 13.76 19.61 3.78
N ASP A 118 12.92 19.74 2.75
CA ASP A 118 11.47 19.57 2.85
C ASP A 118 11.11 18.17 3.37
N GLY A 119 11.75 17.13 2.81
CA GLY A 119 11.56 15.75 3.27
C GLY A 119 11.97 15.52 4.73
N LEU A 120 13.09 16.12 5.17
CA LEU A 120 13.58 16.03 6.55
C LEU A 120 12.65 16.76 7.53
N LEU A 121 12.24 17.98 7.21
CA LEU A 121 11.31 18.77 8.02
C LEU A 121 9.93 18.07 8.11
N SER A 122 9.42 17.59 6.98
CA SER A 122 8.14 16.85 6.94
C SER A 122 8.20 15.54 7.74
N SER A 123 9.32 14.80 7.63
CA SER A 123 9.53 13.56 8.41
C SER A 123 9.63 13.86 9.91
N ALA A 124 10.35 14.91 10.30
CA ALA A 124 10.47 15.32 11.69
C ALA A 124 9.13 15.79 12.28
N LEU A 125 8.30 16.50 11.48
CA LEU A 125 6.94 16.90 11.87
C LEU A 125 6.02 15.70 12.10
N VAL A 126 6.10 14.70 11.21
CA VAL A 126 5.34 13.44 11.35
C VAL A 126 5.80 12.69 12.60
N SER A 127 7.10 12.53 12.80
CA SER A 127 7.65 11.87 13.98
C SER A 127 7.20 12.54 15.28
N ALA A 128 7.33 13.86 15.36
CA ALA A 128 6.95 14.63 16.56
C ALA A 128 5.41 14.76 16.76
N SER A 129 4.60 14.58 15.72
CA SER A 129 3.13 14.48 15.85
C SER A 129 2.66 13.09 16.30
N THR A 130 3.44 12.06 16.00
CA THR A 130 3.22 10.68 16.46
C THR A 130 3.61 10.53 17.94
N ASP A 131 4.55 11.34 18.43
CA ASP A 131 5.11 11.34 19.79
C ASP A 131 4.11 11.72 20.90
N ARG A 132 2.91 12.18 20.56
CA ARG A 132 1.85 12.56 21.53
C ARG A 132 0.64 11.63 21.56
N GLY A 133 0.70 10.50 20.83
CA GLY A 133 -0.31 9.43 20.83
C GLY A 133 0.26 8.19 21.51
N GLU A 134 -0.25 7.83 22.66
CA GLU A 134 0.19 6.72 23.52
C GLU A 134 0.52 5.43 22.74
N GLY A 135 1.79 5.02 22.70
CA GLY A 135 2.19 3.62 22.56
C GLY A 135 3.12 3.18 21.42
N GLY A 136 3.95 4.07 20.81
CA GLY A 136 4.89 3.61 19.76
C GLY A 136 6.22 4.37 19.64
N GLU A 137 6.57 5.17 20.62
CA GLU A 137 7.40 6.38 20.51
C GLU A 137 8.89 6.25 20.79
N ASP A 138 9.30 5.21 21.46
CA ASP A 138 10.62 5.14 22.11
C ASP A 138 11.77 4.74 21.16
N SER A 139 11.47 4.01 20.06
CA SER A 139 12.52 3.32 19.30
C SER A 139 13.34 4.21 18.36
N GLY A 140 12.79 5.33 17.89
CA GLY A 140 13.46 6.23 16.96
C GLY A 140 14.48 7.12 17.66
N GLU A 141 14.07 7.84 18.69
CA GLU A 141 14.95 8.73 19.48
C GLU A 141 16.08 7.97 20.16
N GLU A 142 15.82 6.76 20.63
CA GLU A 142 16.81 5.88 21.24
C GLU A 142 17.93 5.50 20.26
N LEU A 143 17.62 5.22 18.99
CA LEU A 143 18.64 4.93 17.98
C LEU A 143 19.54 6.15 17.71
N PHE A 144 18.99 7.35 17.65
CA PHE A 144 19.78 8.59 17.54
C PHE A 144 20.65 8.82 18.78
N SER A 145 20.11 8.58 19.98
CA SER A 145 20.85 8.69 21.23
C SER A 145 22.01 7.69 21.29
N ILE A 146 21.80 6.45 20.84
CA ILE A 146 22.84 5.43 20.71
C ILE A 146 23.92 5.89 19.72
N ALA A 147 23.53 6.39 18.55
CA ALA A 147 24.47 6.88 17.53
C ALA A 147 25.33 8.04 18.07
N ASN A 148 24.72 8.99 18.79
CA ASN A 148 25.41 10.11 19.43
C ASN A 148 26.38 9.66 20.51
N ALA A 149 25.97 8.74 21.38
CA ALA A 149 26.82 8.21 22.46
C ALA A 149 28.07 7.50 21.91
N ILE A 150 27.91 6.72 20.84
CA ILE A 150 29.05 6.05 20.18
C ILE A 150 29.94 7.08 19.52
N ALA A 151 29.40 8.06 18.79
CA ALA A 151 30.17 9.09 18.10
C ALA A 151 31.01 9.93 19.05
N ALA A 152 30.50 10.24 20.25
CA ALA A 152 31.23 10.94 21.31
C ALA A 152 32.50 10.21 21.76
N VAL A 153 32.53 8.88 21.68
CA VAL A 153 33.69 8.05 22.05
C VAL A 153 34.56 7.73 20.83
N ALA A 154 33.95 7.54 19.66
CA ALA A 154 34.65 7.19 18.42
C ALA A 154 35.32 8.41 17.74
N GLY A 155 34.87 9.63 18.04
CA GLY A 155 35.37 10.86 17.43
C GLY A 155 34.94 11.11 15.99
N GLY A 156 34.14 10.23 15.42
CA GLY A 156 33.64 10.32 14.04
C GLY A 156 32.16 10.02 13.94
N SER A 157 31.56 10.40 12.81
CA SER A 157 30.13 10.20 12.56
C SER A 157 29.74 8.73 12.55
N VAL A 158 28.59 8.44 13.21
CA VAL A 158 27.99 7.10 13.32
C VAL A 158 26.68 7.07 12.54
N ALA A 159 26.38 5.97 11.84
CA ALA A 159 25.09 5.70 11.26
C ALA A 159 24.62 4.27 11.59
N ILE A 160 23.33 4.14 11.80
CA ILE A 160 22.60 2.87 11.99
C ILE A 160 21.74 2.66 10.75
N GLU A 161 21.89 1.52 10.10
CA GLU A 161 21.29 1.21 8.81
C GLU A 161 20.52 -0.12 8.87
N ASP A 162 19.43 -0.23 8.10
CA ASP A 162 18.74 -1.51 7.89
C ASP A 162 19.48 -2.39 6.86
N LEU A 163 18.94 -3.60 6.62
CA LEU A 163 19.49 -4.53 5.63
C LEU A 163 19.35 -4.05 4.17
N ALA A 164 18.49 -3.06 3.91
CA ALA A 164 18.32 -2.41 2.61
C ALA A 164 19.17 -1.14 2.46
N GLN A 165 20.09 -0.89 3.44
CA GLN A 165 21.00 0.26 3.48
C GLN A 165 20.27 1.61 3.63
N HIS A 166 19.05 1.62 4.21
CA HIS A 166 18.43 2.87 4.64
C HIS A 166 19.02 3.31 5.98
N VAL A 167 19.36 4.59 6.08
CA VAL A 167 19.86 5.19 7.32
C VAL A 167 18.69 5.43 8.26
N LEU A 168 18.59 4.63 9.31
CA LEU A 168 17.55 4.71 10.34
C LEU A 168 17.85 5.82 11.34
N ALA A 169 19.11 5.90 11.78
CA ALA A 169 19.60 6.93 12.72
C ALA A 169 21.05 7.26 12.42
N TYR A 170 21.47 8.46 12.83
CA TYR A 170 22.84 8.93 12.68
C TYR A 170 23.22 9.86 13.84
N SER A 171 24.54 10.02 14.06
CA SER A 171 25.02 10.96 15.07
C SER A 171 25.06 12.41 14.56
N SER A 172 24.68 13.34 15.44
CA SER A 172 24.66 14.78 15.18
C SER A 172 25.31 15.54 16.34
N ILE A 173 26.61 15.27 16.59
CA ILE A 173 27.37 15.98 17.62
C ILE A 173 28.35 16.98 17.00
N PRO A 174 28.53 18.16 17.62
CA PRO A 174 29.46 19.18 17.14
C PRO A 174 30.89 18.65 17.05
N GLY A 175 31.59 18.96 15.96
CA GLY A 175 33.00 18.63 15.77
C GLY A 175 33.30 17.17 15.44
N GLN A 176 32.29 16.32 15.24
CA GLN A 176 32.51 14.95 14.79
C GLN A 176 33.13 14.92 13.38
N ARG A 177 34.05 13.99 13.16
CA ARG A 177 34.66 13.76 11.84
C ARG A 177 33.63 13.13 10.91
N ILE A 178 33.44 13.69 9.72
CA ILE A 178 32.46 13.23 8.74
C ILE A 178 33.02 13.36 7.32
N ASP A 179 32.71 12.45 6.41
CA ASP A 179 33.06 12.50 5.01
C ASP A 179 31.85 12.77 4.10
N ARG A 180 32.14 12.97 2.81
CA ARG A 180 31.11 13.27 1.81
C ARG A 180 30.11 12.11 1.65
N LEU A 181 30.59 10.86 1.62
CA LEU A 181 29.74 9.69 1.48
C LEU A 181 28.73 9.57 2.63
N ARG A 182 29.20 9.78 3.87
CA ARG A 182 28.35 9.79 5.07
C ARG A 182 27.34 10.94 5.03
N SER A 183 27.78 12.14 4.70
CA SER A 183 26.90 13.31 4.60
C SER A 183 25.80 13.08 3.56
N GLN A 184 26.13 12.53 2.41
CA GLN A 184 25.16 12.19 1.37
C GLN A 184 24.21 11.08 1.81
N GLY A 185 24.73 10.02 2.45
CA GLY A 185 23.90 8.93 2.98
C GLY A 185 22.88 9.39 4.02
N ILE A 186 23.25 10.33 4.90
CA ILE A 186 22.36 10.94 5.88
C ILE A 186 21.27 11.76 5.17
N LEU A 187 21.64 12.60 4.19
CA LEU A 187 20.71 13.45 3.46
C LEU A 187 19.71 12.65 2.62
N ASP A 188 20.19 11.60 1.95
CA ASP A 188 19.35 10.74 1.11
C ASP A 188 18.60 9.67 1.92
N ARG A 189 18.83 9.58 3.23
CA ARG A 189 18.37 8.49 4.09
C ARG A 189 18.71 7.11 3.55
N ARG A 190 19.73 7.03 2.72
CA ARG A 190 20.19 5.82 2.06
C ARG A 190 21.66 5.94 1.70
N VAL A 191 22.41 4.87 1.91
CA VAL A 191 23.80 4.83 1.48
C VAL A 191 23.87 4.90 -0.05
N PRO A 192 24.62 5.84 -0.63
CA PRO A 192 24.83 5.89 -2.07
C PRO A 192 25.53 4.60 -2.55
N PRO A 193 25.09 3.98 -3.66
CA PRO A 193 25.72 2.76 -4.15
C PRO A 193 27.15 3.01 -4.63
N GLY A 194 28.09 2.23 -4.11
CA GLY A 194 29.51 2.30 -4.43
C GLY A 194 30.11 0.98 -4.91
N PRO A 195 31.23 1.00 -5.60
CA PRO A 195 31.94 -0.22 -5.99
C PRO A 195 32.47 -0.97 -4.74
N GLY A 196 32.09 -2.23 -4.59
CA GLY A 196 32.51 -3.07 -3.46
C GLY A 196 31.58 -3.08 -2.25
N ASP A 197 30.54 -2.25 -2.21
CA ASP A 197 29.60 -2.17 -1.09
C ASP A 197 29.03 -3.54 -0.70
N LEU A 198 28.57 -4.30 -1.66
CA LEU A 198 27.97 -5.63 -1.41
C LEU A 198 28.93 -6.57 -0.66
N GLU A 199 30.23 -6.51 -0.98
CA GLU A 199 31.24 -7.34 -0.32
C GLU A 199 31.55 -6.81 1.09
N MET A 200 31.60 -5.49 1.28
CA MET A 200 31.78 -4.86 2.58
C MET A 200 30.62 -5.22 3.53
N TYR A 201 29.37 -5.04 3.10
CA TYR A 201 28.20 -5.41 3.89
C TYR A 201 28.16 -6.93 4.19
N ARG A 202 28.45 -7.78 3.21
CA ARG A 202 28.54 -9.24 3.42
C ARG A 202 29.58 -9.59 4.48
N ARG A 203 30.75 -8.95 4.44
CA ARG A 203 31.81 -9.14 5.42
C ARG A 203 31.37 -8.73 6.83
N VAL A 204 30.71 -7.56 6.97
CA VAL A 204 30.16 -7.10 8.26
C VAL A 204 29.10 -8.07 8.76
N LEU A 205 28.17 -8.47 7.88
CA LEU A 205 27.09 -9.38 8.25
C LEU A 205 27.53 -10.83 8.52
N SER A 206 28.73 -11.24 8.09
CA SER A 206 29.26 -12.59 8.35
C SER A 206 30.18 -12.66 9.56
N PHE A 207 30.70 -11.52 10.04
CA PHE A 207 31.67 -11.48 11.13
C PHE A 207 30.99 -11.15 12.48
N ASP A 208 31.45 -11.82 13.54
CA ASP A 208 30.97 -11.56 14.91
C ASP A 208 31.97 -10.66 15.62
N GLY A 209 31.81 -9.34 15.44
CA GLY A 209 32.69 -8.34 16.00
C GLY A 209 32.81 -7.08 15.13
N VAL A 210 33.79 -6.25 15.44
CA VAL A 210 34.06 -5.00 14.69
C VAL A 210 34.89 -5.32 13.46
N VAL A 211 34.40 -4.94 12.28
CA VAL A 211 35.12 -5.01 11.02
C VAL A 211 35.66 -3.62 10.70
N ARG A 212 36.94 -3.52 10.43
CA ARG A 212 37.59 -2.24 10.05
C ARG A 212 37.83 -2.21 8.54
N PHE A 213 37.58 -1.03 7.97
CA PHE A 213 37.83 -0.72 6.58
C PHE A 213 38.81 0.47 6.52
N PRO A 214 39.96 0.32 5.84
CA PRO A 214 40.91 1.40 5.68
C PRO A 214 40.33 2.52 4.82
N GLN A 215 40.99 3.65 4.79
CA GLN A 215 40.67 4.75 3.88
C GLN A 215 40.61 4.26 2.43
N LEU A 216 39.54 4.62 1.72
CA LEU A 216 39.37 4.31 0.31
C LEU A 216 39.10 5.61 -0.48
N GLY A 217 40.10 6.08 -1.22
CA GLY A 217 40.01 7.37 -1.93
C GLY A 217 39.79 8.55 -0.96
N GLU A 218 38.69 9.26 -1.12
CA GLU A 218 38.31 10.39 -0.25
C GLU A 218 37.53 9.93 0.99
N ASP A 219 37.08 8.67 1.04
CA ASP A 219 36.31 8.13 2.16
C ASP A 219 37.20 7.83 3.34
N LEU A 220 36.81 8.34 4.50
CA LEU A 220 37.55 8.17 5.75
C LEU A 220 37.55 6.70 6.23
N PRO A 221 38.58 6.28 7.00
CA PRO A 221 38.59 4.96 7.63
C PRO A 221 37.35 4.77 8.49
N ARG A 222 36.77 3.59 8.45
CA ARG A 222 35.53 3.30 9.17
C ARG A 222 35.52 1.90 9.78
N ALA A 223 34.77 1.77 10.84
CA ALA A 223 34.50 0.50 11.52
C ALA A 223 33.02 0.20 11.44
N ALA A 224 32.67 -1.08 11.32
CA ALA A 224 31.29 -1.50 11.24
C ALA A 224 31.02 -2.75 12.08
N VAL A 225 29.78 -2.85 12.59
CA VAL A 225 29.28 -4.00 13.37
C VAL A 225 27.91 -4.39 12.85
N ALA A 226 27.66 -5.71 12.77
CA ALA A 226 26.33 -6.21 12.46
C ALA A 226 25.38 -6.06 13.65
N LEU A 227 24.17 -5.56 13.41
CA LEU A 227 23.08 -5.52 14.37
C LEU A 227 22.32 -6.84 14.30
N ARG A 228 22.31 -7.61 15.41
CA ARG A 228 21.74 -8.96 15.44
C ARG A 228 20.85 -9.19 16.63
N ALA A 229 19.77 -9.94 16.42
CA ALA A 229 18.97 -10.56 17.49
C ALA A 229 19.19 -12.08 17.41
N GLY A 230 20.11 -12.59 18.23
CA GLY A 230 20.60 -13.97 18.09
C GLY A 230 21.32 -14.19 16.75
N THR A 231 20.82 -15.10 15.94
CA THR A 231 21.34 -15.36 14.58
C THR A 231 20.70 -14.47 13.50
N LEU A 232 19.62 -13.74 13.82
CA LEU A 232 18.88 -12.92 12.87
C LEU A 232 19.58 -11.57 12.67
N PRO A 233 20.10 -11.25 11.47
CA PRO A 233 20.62 -9.92 11.19
C PRO A 233 19.44 -8.94 11.04
N LEU A 234 19.58 -7.74 11.60
CA LEU A 234 18.60 -6.67 11.57
C LEU A 234 19.10 -5.46 10.77
N GLY A 235 20.42 -5.25 10.74
CA GLY A 235 21.04 -4.11 10.08
C GLY A 235 22.54 -4.03 10.35
N THR A 236 23.11 -2.86 10.17
CA THR A 236 24.53 -2.56 10.38
C THR A 236 24.71 -1.22 11.09
N LEU A 237 25.75 -1.10 11.89
CA LEU A 237 26.20 0.14 12.52
C LEU A 237 27.57 0.48 11.97
N TRP A 238 27.73 1.71 11.46
CA TRP A 238 28.95 2.20 10.84
C TRP A 238 29.46 3.44 11.57
N ALA A 239 30.71 3.44 11.98
CA ALA A 239 31.38 4.60 12.57
C ALA A 239 32.59 5.02 11.72
N ILE A 240 32.74 6.30 11.47
CA ILE A 240 33.98 6.87 10.95
C ILE A 240 35.01 6.92 12.08
N GLU A 241 36.24 6.52 11.81
CA GLU A 241 37.31 6.57 12.83
C GLU A 241 37.73 8.03 13.12
N GLY A 242 37.93 8.34 14.39
CA GLY A 242 38.48 9.63 14.81
C GLY A 242 39.91 9.90 14.28
N GLU A 243 40.47 11.04 14.61
CA GLU A 243 41.85 11.41 14.17
C GLU A 243 42.91 10.43 14.68
N ASP A 244 42.75 9.93 15.90
CA ASP A 244 43.65 8.95 16.54
C ASP A 244 43.30 7.49 16.19
N GLY A 245 42.40 7.27 15.25
CA GLY A 245 41.86 5.95 14.90
C GLY A 245 40.83 5.44 15.89
N LEU A 246 40.50 4.16 15.81
CA LEU A 246 39.52 3.52 16.70
C LEU A 246 40.19 2.99 17.96
N SER A 247 39.91 3.61 19.10
CA SER A 247 40.41 3.15 20.43
C SER A 247 39.69 1.88 20.90
N ALA A 248 40.29 1.15 21.84
CA ALA A 248 39.64 -0.02 22.47
C ALA A 248 38.35 0.35 23.22
N GLN A 249 38.20 1.59 23.67
CA GLN A 249 36.99 2.10 24.27
C GLN A 249 35.90 2.33 23.21
N ALA A 250 36.26 2.92 22.05
CA ALA A 250 35.36 3.12 20.91
C ALA A 250 34.88 1.77 20.34
N GLU A 251 35.77 0.78 20.24
CA GLU A 251 35.41 -0.57 19.81
C GLU A 251 34.37 -1.23 20.73
N ARG A 252 34.56 -1.08 22.06
CA ARG A 252 33.56 -1.55 23.04
C ARG A 252 32.24 -0.79 22.92
N ALA A 253 32.28 0.53 22.75
CA ALA A 253 31.08 1.34 22.56
C ALA A 253 30.30 0.94 21.30
N LEU A 254 31.00 0.59 20.20
CA LEU A 254 30.37 0.04 19.00
C LEU A 254 29.65 -1.28 19.25
N LEU A 255 30.30 -2.21 19.96
CA LEU A 255 29.70 -3.52 20.26
C LEU A 255 28.49 -3.42 21.19
N ASP A 256 28.60 -2.60 22.26
CA ASP A 256 27.51 -2.42 23.21
C ASP A 256 26.36 -1.63 22.59
N GLY A 257 26.67 -0.57 21.82
CA GLY A 257 25.67 0.17 21.07
C GLY A 257 24.97 -0.68 20.00
N ALA A 258 25.70 -1.58 19.33
CA ALA A 258 25.11 -2.51 18.36
C ALA A 258 24.08 -3.45 19.03
N ARG A 259 24.35 -3.95 20.23
CA ARG A 259 23.40 -4.78 20.99
C ARG A 259 22.15 -4.00 21.39
N LEU A 260 22.31 -2.75 21.84
CA LEU A 260 21.20 -1.88 22.19
C LEU A 260 20.38 -1.53 20.96
N ALA A 261 21.01 -1.10 19.87
CA ALA A 261 20.34 -0.78 18.61
C ALA A 261 19.56 -1.99 18.06
N ALA A 262 20.15 -3.18 18.11
CA ALA A 262 19.45 -4.41 17.69
C ALA A 262 18.21 -4.69 18.54
N LEU A 263 18.28 -4.46 19.86
CA LEU A 263 17.12 -4.61 20.75
C LEU A 263 16.00 -3.65 20.40
N HIS A 264 16.32 -2.36 20.14
CA HIS A 264 15.34 -1.35 19.75
C HIS A 264 14.74 -1.66 18.37
N MET A 265 15.54 -2.05 17.39
CA MET A 265 15.04 -2.46 16.07
C MET A 265 14.13 -3.69 16.17
N LEU A 266 14.45 -4.65 17.03
CA LEU A 266 13.60 -5.82 17.25
C LEU A 266 12.27 -5.45 17.90
N ARG A 267 12.28 -4.55 18.90
CA ARG A 267 11.06 -4.02 19.55
C ARG A 267 10.19 -3.27 18.56
N ALA A 268 10.77 -2.37 17.76
CA ALA A 268 10.06 -1.61 16.74
C ALA A 268 9.42 -2.55 15.70
N ARG A 269 10.16 -3.55 15.23
CA ARG A 269 9.63 -4.57 14.32
C ARG A 269 8.49 -5.36 14.94
N SER A 270 8.64 -5.77 16.19
CA SER A 270 7.59 -6.51 16.92
C SER A 270 6.34 -5.65 17.15
N ALA A 271 6.48 -4.36 17.41
CA ALA A 271 5.36 -3.43 17.55
C ALA A 271 4.59 -3.26 16.25
N VAL A 272 5.30 -3.10 15.11
CA VAL A 272 4.70 -3.03 13.76
C VAL A 272 3.98 -4.33 13.40
N ASP A 273 4.58 -5.48 13.70
CA ASP A 273 3.95 -6.78 13.44
C ASP A 273 2.71 -6.99 14.32
N LEU A 274 2.74 -6.56 15.58
CA LEU A 274 1.58 -6.61 16.49
C LEU A 274 0.44 -5.70 16.02
N ASP A 275 0.76 -4.47 15.61
CA ASP A 275 -0.24 -3.53 15.06
C ASP A 275 -0.89 -4.10 13.80
N ARG A 276 -0.10 -4.72 12.91
CA ARG A 276 -0.63 -5.40 11.73
C ARG A 276 -1.59 -6.53 12.08
N VAL A 277 -1.23 -7.37 13.05
CA VAL A 277 -2.10 -8.45 13.53
C VAL A 277 -3.39 -7.88 14.11
N ARG A 278 -3.29 -6.83 14.94
CA ARG A 278 -4.48 -6.14 15.49
C ARG A 278 -5.39 -5.58 14.40
N ARG A 279 -4.83 -4.90 13.39
CA ARG A 279 -5.62 -4.38 12.26
C ARG A 279 -6.27 -5.50 11.44
N ALA A 280 -5.56 -6.60 11.23
CA ALA A 280 -6.10 -7.77 10.54
C ALA A 280 -7.28 -8.40 11.30
N GLU A 281 -7.17 -8.52 12.63
CA GLU A 281 -8.25 -9.02 13.49
C GLU A 281 -9.44 -8.06 13.53
N LEU A 282 -9.20 -6.75 13.62
CA LEU A 282 -10.25 -5.76 13.55
C LEU A 282 -10.98 -5.80 12.20
N LEU A 283 -10.25 -5.88 11.09
CA LEU A 283 -10.87 -6.02 9.77
C LEU A 283 -11.69 -7.31 9.69
N ARG A 284 -11.18 -8.43 10.20
CA ARG A 284 -11.94 -9.70 10.26
C ARG A 284 -13.25 -9.54 11.03
N ALA A 285 -13.18 -8.92 12.20
CA ALA A 285 -14.37 -8.67 13.00
C ALA A 285 -15.40 -7.79 12.25
N LEU A 286 -14.92 -6.79 11.50
CA LEU A 286 -15.76 -5.92 10.66
C LEU A 286 -16.42 -6.68 9.51
N LEU A 287 -15.73 -7.66 8.92
CA LEU A 287 -16.28 -8.49 7.86
C LEU A 287 -17.41 -9.42 8.37
N GLU A 288 -17.36 -9.82 9.63
CA GLU A 288 -18.28 -10.79 10.22
C GLU A 288 -19.42 -10.14 11.02
N ALA A 289 -19.28 -8.86 11.39
CA ALA A 289 -20.20 -8.19 12.31
C ALA A 289 -21.42 -7.57 11.60
N THR A 290 -22.59 -7.74 12.21
CA THR A 290 -23.83 -7.06 11.81
C THR A 290 -23.98 -5.64 12.39
N GLY A 291 -23.03 -5.17 13.22
CA GLY A 291 -23.02 -3.82 13.78
C GLY A 291 -21.65 -3.48 14.34
N VAL A 292 -21.02 -2.43 13.81
CA VAL A 292 -19.67 -2.03 14.18
C VAL A 292 -19.69 -0.65 14.80
N PRO A 293 -19.08 -0.45 16.00
CA PRO A 293 -18.89 0.86 16.58
C PRO A 293 -17.99 1.73 15.69
N GLU A 294 -18.38 2.99 15.49
CA GLU A 294 -17.57 3.95 14.74
C GLU A 294 -16.18 4.19 15.35
N ALA A 295 -16.04 3.97 16.66
CA ALA A 295 -14.77 4.02 17.38
C ALA A 295 -13.71 2.99 16.90
N THR A 296 -14.10 1.99 16.10
CA THR A 296 -13.18 1.00 15.52
C THR A 296 -12.38 1.58 14.34
N TRP A 297 -12.91 2.63 13.69
CA TRP A 297 -12.35 3.20 12.47
C TRP A 297 -10.93 3.79 12.64
N PRO A 298 -10.67 4.65 13.65
CA PRO A 298 -9.31 5.14 13.91
C PRO A 298 -8.32 4.02 14.27
N ARG A 299 -8.79 2.95 14.91
CA ARG A 299 -7.94 1.78 15.27
C ARG A 299 -7.46 0.98 14.06
N LEU A 300 -8.13 1.10 12.92
CA LEU A 300 -7.65 0.59 11.62
C LEU A 300 -6.66 1.55 10.94
N GLY A 301 -6.43 2.73 11.49
CA GLY A 301 -5.59 3.78 10.92
C GLY A 301 -6.33 4.72 9.96
N PHE A 302 -7.68 4.71 9.96
CA PHE A 302 -8.49 5.52 9.05
C PHE A 302 -9.07 6.74 9.76
N ARG A 303 -9.28 7.82 9.01
CA ARG A 303 -9.89 9.06 9.52
C ARG A 303 -11.40 9.04 9.32
N PRO A 304 -12.18 9.72 10.19
CA PRO A 304 -13.59 9.93 9.92
C PRO A 304 -13.78 10.61 8.56
N GLY A 305 -14.64 10.02 7.71
CA GLY A 305 -14.90 10.53 6.35
C GLY A 305 -14.00 9.97 5.26
N ASP A 306 -12.98 9.18 5.57
CA ASP A 306 -12.19 8.50 4.55
C ASP A 306 -13.08 7.62 3.68
N ARG A 307 -12.86 7.71 2.36
CA ARG A 307 -13.40 6.76 1.40
C ARG A 307 -12.58 5.49 1.43
N VAL A 308 -13.23 4.36 1.29
CA VAL A 308 -12.59 3.04 1.27
C VAL A 308 -13.09 2.21 0.12
N ALA A 309 -12.23 1.32 -0.37
CA ALA A 309 -12.58 0.25 -1.29
C ALA A 309 -11.91 -1.05 -0.85
N MET A 310 -12.54 -2.16 -1.13
CA MET A 310 -12.05 -3.47 -0.76
C MET A 310 -11.50 -4.21 -1.97
N VAL A 311 -10.35 -4.84 -1.79
CA VAL A 311 -9.80 -5.80 -2.74
C VAL A 311 -9.96 -7.20 -2.15
N GLY A 312 -10.56 -8.11 -2.91
CA GLY A 312 -10.55 -9.53 -2.59
C GLY A 312 -9.67 -10.30 -3.56
N LEU A 313 -8.88 -11.23 -3.06
CA LEU A 313 -8.04 -12.09 -3.89
C LEU A 313 -8.29 -13.56 -3.55
N ALA A 314 -8.45 -14.36 -4.59
CA ALA A 314 -8.68 -15.80 -4.45
C ALA A 314 -7.92 -16.58 -5.54
N PRO A 315 -7.54 -17.84 -5.28
CA PRO A 315 -6.97 -18.69 -6.32
C PRO A 315 -7.99 -18.89 -7.42
N GLY A 316 -7.59 -18.65 -8.67
CA GLY A 316 -8.38 -18.92 -9.87
C GLY A 316 -8.55 -20.42 -10.07
N GLY A 317 -9.64 -20.81 -10.76
CA GLY A 317 -9.98 -22.22 -11.01
C GLY A 317 -8.83 -23.00 -11.64
N SER A 318 -8.83 -24.27 -11.35
CA SER A 318 -7.85 -25.27 -11.76
C SER A 318 -7.54 -25.24 -13.26
N GLY A 319 -6.29 -24.90 -13.59
CA GLY A 319 -5.70 -25.48 -14.79
C GLY A 319 -5.77 -27.02 -14.70
N GLU A 320 -5.57 -27.72 -15.82
CA GLU A 320 -5.68 -29.18 -16.01
C GLU A 320 -4.97 -30.08 -14.96
N ARG A 321 -4.37 -29.53 -13.91
CA ARG A 321 -3.60 -30.23 -12.86
C ARG A 321 -4.22 -30.14 -11.45
N GLY A 322 -5.51 -30.02 -11.30
CA GLY A 322 -6.22 -30.44 -10.07
C GLY A 322 -5.83 -29.84 -8.69
N ASP A 323 -4.71 -29.16 -8.55
CA ASP A 323 -4.24 -28.61 -7.29
C ASP A 323 -4.58 -27.11 -7.18
N ALA A 324 -5.72 -26.82 -6.57
CA ALA A 324 -6.05 -25.45 -6.18
C ALA A 324 -5.00 -24.94 -5.18
N LEU A 325 -4.40 -23.76 -5.45
CA LEU A 325 -3.46 -23.12 -4.55
C LEU A 325 -4.08 -22.96 -3.16
N PRO A 326 -3.41 -23.40 -2.08
CA PRO A 326 -3.92 -23.20 -0.73
C PRO A 326 -4.06 -21.72 -0.43
N ILE A 327 -5.19 -21.31 0.12
CA ILE A 327 -5.47 -19.91 0.47
C ILE A 327 -4.41 -19.32 1.42
N THR A 328 -3.78 -20.15 2.24
CA THR A 328 -2.70 -19.75 3.15
C THR A 328 -1.44 -19.28 2.41
N HIS A 329 -1.13 -19.87 1.26
CA HIS A 329 -0.01 -19.42 0.41
C HIS A 329 -0.35 -18.10 -0.27
N VAL A 330 -1.58 -17.98 -0.78
CA VAL A 330 -2.09 -16.73 -1.34
C VAL A 330 -2.06 -15.63 -0.29
N ALA A 331 -2.54 -15.89 0.92
CA ALA A 331 -2.56 -14.93 2.03
C ALA A 331 -1.16 -14.42 2.41
N ARG A 332 -0.17 -15.31 2.46
CA ARG A 332 1.22 -14.95 2.75
C ARG A 332 1.79 -14.02 1.68
N GLU A 333 1.60 -14.38 0.42
CA GLU A 333 2.15 -13.60 -0.69
C GLU A 333 1.44 -12.27 -0.88
N VAL A 334 0.11 -12.25 -0.80
CA VAL A 334 -0.70 -11.02 -0.80
C VAL A 334 -0.28 -10.10 0.36
N GLY A 335 -0.14 -10.64 1.57
CA GLY A 335 0.31 -9.88 2.74
C GLY A 335 1.69 -9.27 2.52
N ARG A 336 2.64 -10.03 1.97
CA ARG A 336 3.99 -9.56 1.67
C ARG A 336 3.99 -8.42 0.65
N VAL A 337 3.30 -8.59 -0.49
CA VAL A 337 3.27 -7.58 -1.56
C VAL A 337 2.47 -6.36 -1.13
N SER A 338 1.32 -6.54 -0.50
CA SER A 338 0.49 -5.43 0.00
C SER A 338 1.25 -4.58 1.02
N HIS A 339 2.03 -5.19 1.91
CA HIS A 339 2.81 -4.47 2.89
C HIS A 339 3.89 -3.57 2.26
N VAL A 340 4.53 -4.02 1.18
CA VAL A 340 5.52 -3.21 0.46
C VAL A 340 4.87 -2.03 -0.27
N LEU A 341 3.69 -2.26 -0.87
CA LEU A 341 3.01 -1.26 -1.68
C LEU A 341 2.13 -0.30 -0.86
N ARG A 342 1.50 -0.80 0.19
CA ARG A 342 0.57 -0.08 1.07
C ARG A 342 0.68 -0.63 2.50
N PRO A 343 1.72 -0.21 3.26
CA PRO A 343 1.95 -0.70 4.63
C PRO A 343 0.79 -0.37 5.59
N ASP A 344 0.03 0.67 5.28
CA ASP A 344 -1.15 1.14 6.01
C ASP A 344 -2.41 0.32 5.78
N ALA A 345 -2.49 -0.47 4.68
CA ALA A 345 -3.68 -1.23 4.33
C ALA A 345 -3.82 -2.50 5.19
N PRO A 346 -4.89 -2.65 5.98
CA PRO A 346 -5.15 -3.88 6.72
C PRO A 346 -5.48 -5.02 5.77
N VAL A 347 -4.89 -6.19 6.06
CA VAL A 347 -5.06 -7.42 5.29
C VAL A 347 -5.60 -8.50 6.22
N THR A 348 -6.66 -9.18 5.80
CA THR A 348 -7.20 -10.34 6.53
C THR A 348 -7.59 -11.46 5.58
N THR A 349 -7.78 -12.66 6.11
CA THR A 349 -8.05 -13.87 5.32
C THR A 349 -9.29 -14.57 5.85
N SER A 350 -10.15 -15.01 4.93
CA SER A 350 -11.22 -15.94 5.18
C SER A 350 -10.88 -17.33 4.61
N ALA A 351 -11.80 -18.27 4.72
CA ALA A 351 -11.64 -19.60 4.14
C ALA A 351 -11.49 -19.59 2.60
N ARG A 352 -11.98 -18.55 1.91
CA ARG A 352 -12.10 -18.53 0.45
C ARG A 352 -11.32 -17.40 -0.22
N ALA A 353 -11.02 -16.31 0.49
CA ALA A 353 -10.38 -15.12 -0.08
C ALA A 353 -9.52 -14.39 0.93
N VAL A 354 -8.59 -13.60 0.43
CA VAL A 354 -7.81 -12.61 1.16
C VAL A 354 -8.40 -11.24 0.87
N TYR A 355 -8.67 -10.46 1.91
CA TYR A 355 -9.22 -9.11 1.78
C TYR A 355 -8.21 -8.06 2.18
N VAL A 356 -8.12 -7.01 1.38
CA VAL A 356 -7.29 -5.82 1.64
C VAL A 356 -8.20 -4.61 1.59
N LEU A 357 -8.19 -3.80 2.64
CA LEU A 357 -8.97 -2.56 2.70
C LEU A 357 -8.06 -1.37 2.38
N VAL A 358 -8.46 -0.57 1.39
CA VAL A 358 -7.69 0.58 0.90
C VAL A 358 -8.48 1.84 1.18
N ALA A 359 -7.86 2.81 1.87
CA ALA A 359 -8.47 4.11 2.14
C ALA A 359 -7.80 5.24 1.34
N GLY A 360 -8.54 6.31 1.08
CA GLY A 360 -8.03 7.53 0.46
C GLY A 360 -9.02 8.23 -0.47
N PRO A 361 -8.66 9.40 -1.01
CA PRO A 361 -9.55 10.22 -1.86
C PRO A 361 -10.04 9.52 -3.14
N GLN A 362 -9.29 8.57 -3.65
CA GLN A 362 -9.58 7.74 -4.83
C GLN A 362 -9.40 6.27 -4.47
N ALA A 363 -10.15 5.82 -3.46
CA ALA A 363 -9.97 4.49 -2.88
C ALA A 363 -10.13 3.37 -3.92
N ALA A 364 -11.18 3.41 -4.76
CA ALA A 364 -11.41 2.40 -5.78
C ALA A 364 -10.29 2.35 -6.84
N ALA A 365 -9.82 3.49 -7.33
CA ALA A 365 -8.72 3.54 -8.29
C ALA A 365 -7.40 3.05 -7.67
N SER A 366 -7.14 3.37 -6.40
CA SER A 366 -5.97 2.88 -5.67
C SER A 366 -6.06 1.39 -5.38
N ALA A 367 -7.25 0.90 -5.02
CA ALA A 367 -7.53 -0.52 -4.85
C ALA A 367 -7.33 -1.31 -6.15
N ALA A 368 -7.78 -0.77 -7.30
CA ALA A 368 -7.60 -1.41 -8.60
C ALA A 368 -6.12 -1.53 -8.99
N ARG A 369 -5.32 -0.47 -8.77
CA ARG A 369 -3.86 -0.52 -9.00
C ARG A 369 -3.17 -1.52 -8.09
N LEU A 370 -3.54 -1.55 -6.80
CA LEU A 370 -3.02 -2.52 -5.84
C LEU A 370 -3.40 -3.95 -6.25
N ALA A 371 -4.67 -4.19 -6.59
CA ALA A 371 -5.18 -5.48 -7.03
C ALA A 371 -4.42 -6.02 -8.25
N ALA A 372 -4.21 -5.19 -9.27
CA ALA A 372 -3.48 -5.57 -10.48
C ALA A 372 -2.03 -5.98 -10.16
N ARG A 373 -1.35 -5.20 -9.32
CA ARG A 373 0.04 -5.49 -8.94
C ARG A 373 0.14 -6.74 -8.08
N VAL A 374 -0.68 -6.84 -7.04
CA VAL A 374 -0.67 -7.99 -6.12
C VAL A 374 -1.07 -9.27 -6.83
N SER A 375 -2.12 -9.25 -7.66
CA SER A 375 -2.55 -10.42 -8.44
C SER A 375 -1.46 -10.90 -9.40
N SER A 376 -0.83 -9.98 -10.14
CA SER A 376 0.27 -10.31 -11.08
C SER A 376 1.49 -10.89 -10.36
N ASP A 377 1.95 -10.25 -9.27
CA ASP A 377 3.14 -10.68 -8.53
C ASP A 377 2.88 -12.03 -7.82
N ALA A 378 1.70 -12.20 -7.19
CA ALA A 378 1.32 -13.45 -6.53
C ALA A 378 1.15 -14.60 -7.55
N SER A 379 0.52 -14.35 -8.70
CA SER A 379 0.38 -15.37 -9.75
C SER A 379 1.74 -15.86 -10.26
N ARG A 380 2.68 -14.94 -10.43
CA ARG A 380 4.04 -15.24 -10.89
C ARG A 380 4.83 -16.04 -9.84
N THR A 381 4.74 -15.65 -8.57
CA THR A 381 5.47 -16.30 -7.47
C THR A 381 4.90 -17.68 -7.15
N LEU A 382 3.58 -17.83 -7.18
CA LEU A 382 2.90 -19.08 -6.81
C LEU A 382 2.69 -20.04 -7.99
N GLY A 383 2.96 -19.59 -9.23
CA GLY A 383 2.81 -20.41 -10.43
C GLY A 383 1.37 -20.77 -10.78
N GLY A 384 0.39 -19.99 -10.28
CA GLY A 384 -1.02 -20.21 -10.52
C GLY A 384 -1.80 -18.90 -10.62
N ARG A 385 -2.95 -18.93 -11.28
CA ARG A 385 -3.78 -17.73 -11.47
C ARG A 385 -4.37 -17.27 -10.13
N ILE A 386 -4.24 -15.99 -9.82
CA ILE A 386 -4.90 -15.31 -8.71
C ILE A 386 -5.90 -14.31 -9.29
N CYS A 387 -7.18 -14.54 -9.02
CA CYS A 387 -8.25 -13.61 -9.39
C CYS A 387 -8.37 -12.53 -8.32
N ALA A 388 -8.50 -11.29 -8.73
CA ALA A 388 -8.75 -10.16 -7.86
C ALA A 388 -10.10 -9.51 -8.18
N ALA A 389 -10.85 -9.14 -7.14
CA ALA A 389 -12.07 -8.36 -7.22
C ALA A 389 -11.87 -7.02 -6.53
N VAL A 390 -12.43 -5.95 -7.09
CA VAL A 390 -12.38 -4.61 -6.53
C VAL A 390 -13.79 -4.10 -6.35
N SER A 391 -14.13 -3.67 -5.13
CA SER A 391 -15.45 -3.12 -4.82
C SER A 391 -15.61 -1.67 -5.32
N SER A 392 -16.84 -1.21 -5.31
CA SER A 392 -17.17 0.22 -5.31
C SER A 392 -16.58 0.94 -4.09
N GLU A 393 -16.72 2.26 -4.03
CA GLU A 393 -16.31 3.06 -2.88
C GLU A 393 -17.41 3.11 -1.83
N GLY A 394 -17.01 2.93 -0.58
CA GLY A 394 -17.83 3.13 0.60
C GLY A 394 -17.26 4.20 1.53
N SER A 395 -17.98 4.55 2.57
CA SER A 395 -17.55 5.48 3.61
C SER A 395 -17.89 4.93 4.99
N GLY A 396 -16.89 4.93 5.87
CA GLY A 396 -17.04 4.49 7.25
C GLY A 396 -17.19 2.96 7.43
N PRO A 397 -17.20 2.49 8.68
CA PRO A 397 -17.19 1.05 8.99
C PRO A 397 -18.47 0.32 8.55
N ARG A 398 -19.60 1.03 8.44
CA ARG A 398 -20.88 0.45 8.00
C ARG A 398 -20.90 0.01 6.54
N ALA A 399 -19.98 0.53 5.72
CA ALA A 399 -19.87 0.11 4.32
C ALA A 399 -19.19 -1.25 4.16
N ILE A 400 -18.38 -1.68 5.13
CA ILE A 400 -17.51 -2.87 5.02
C ILE A 400 -18.28 -4.16 4.65
N PRO A 401 -19.41 -4.50 5.29
CA PRO A 401 -20.15 -5.70 4.90
C PRO A 401 -20.62 -5.66 3.45
N HIS A 402 -21.13 -4.51 2.98
CA HIS A 402 -21.57 -4.36 1.60
C HIS A 402 -20.41 -4.48 0.60
N LEU A 403 -19.27 -3.85 0.89
CA LEU A 403 -18.07 -3.94 0.04
C LEU A 403 -17.54 -5.38 -0.02
N ARG A 404 -17.62 -6.12 1.10
CA ARG A 404 -17.30 -7.55 1.14
C ARG A 404 -18.24 -8.35 0.26
N ASP A 405 -19.55 -8.17 0.43
CA ASP A 405 -20.55 -8.90 -0.35
C ASP A 405 -20.36 -8.65 -1.86
N GLU A 406 -20.07 -7.41 -2.26
CA GLU A 406 -19.78 -7.06 -3.65
C GLU A 406 -18.53 -7.80 -4.15
N VAL A 407 -17.44 -7.80 -3.39
CA VAL A 407 -16.20 -8.51 -3.71
C VAL A 407 -16.43 -10.02 -3.81
N ASP A 408 -17.15 -10.61 -2.87
CA ASP A 408 -17.45 -12.04 -2.85
C ASP A 408 -18.28 -12.46 -4.06
N GLN A 409 -19.23 -11.64 -4.49
CA GLN A 409 -20.02 -11.86 -5.70
C GLN A 409 -19.15 -11.82 -6.96
N ILE A 410 -18.26 -10.84 -7.07
CA ILE A 410 -17.32 -10.72 -8.19
C ILE A 410 -16.39 -11.95 -8.24
N LEU A 411 -15.77 -12.31 -7.11
CA LEU A 411 -14.87 -13.46 -7.04
C LEU A 411 -15.58 -14.77 -7.39
N ARG A 412 -16.79 -14.97 -6.91
CA ARG A 412 -17.58 -16.17 -7.19
C ARG A 412 -17.72 -16.46 -8.69
N VAL A 413 -17.94 -15.42 -9.49
CA VAL A 413 -18.12 -15.58 -10.94
C VAL A 413 -16.81 -15.50 -11.72
N SER A 414 -15.73 -14.95 -11.12
CA SER A 414 -14.43 -14.77 -11.77
C SER A 414 -13.50 -15.98 -11.58
N VAL A 415 -13.54 -16.64 -10.41
CA VAL A 415 -12.64 -17.75 -10.07
C VAL A 415 -12.81 -18.95 -11.00
N GLY A 416 -14.02 -19.30 -11.38
CA GLY A 416 -14.31 -20.43 -12.27
C GLY A 416 -14.18 -20.11 -13.78
N ARG A 417 -13.89 -18.87 -14.15
CA ARG A 417 -13.92 -18.42 -15.54
C ARG A 417 -12.53 -18.52 -16.18
N VAL A 418 -12.36 -19.45 -17.11
CA VAL A 418 -11.13 -19.56 -17.90
C VAL A 418 -11.06 -18.38 -18.90
N GLY A 419 -9.91 -17.65 -18.93
CA GLY A 419 -9.71 -16.52 -19.84
C GLY A 419 -10.43 -15.21 -19.43
N GLY A 420 -11.02 -15.14 -18.23
CA GLY A 420 -11.54 -13.88 -17.69
C GLY A 420 -10.43 -12.92 -17.22
N PRO A 421 -10.75 -11.65 -16.93
CA PRO A 421 -9.78 -10.68 -16.42
C PRO A 421 -9.22 -11.15 -15.07
N ASP A 422 -7.93 -10.85 -14.83
CA ASP A 422 -7.30 -11.17 -13.54
C ASP A 422 -7.77 -10.22 -12.43
N VAL A 423 -8.20 -9.02 -12.79
CA VAL A 423 -8.84 -8.05 -11.91
C VAL A 423 -10.20 -7.69 -12.48
N ALA A 424 -11.25 -7.81 -11.69
CA ALA A 424 -12.62 -7.50 -12.09
C ALA A 424 -13.29 -6.55 -11.09
N THR A 425 -14.12 -5.66 -11.61
CA THR A 425 -15.10 -4.87 -10.87
C THR A 425 -16.51 -5.44 -11.10
N LEU A 426 -17.51 -4.98 -10.35
CA LEU A 426 -18.89 -5.39 -10.57
C LEU A 426 -19.37 -5.04 -12.00
N ALA A 427 -18.94 -3.91 -12.55
CA ALA A 427 -19.28 -3.51 -13.92
C ALA A 427 -18.81 -4.51 -14.98
N ASP A 428 -17.64 -5.13 -14.79
CA ASP A 428 -17.06 -6.09 -15.73
C ASP A 428 -17.81 -7.44 -15.74
N VAL A 429 -18.46 -7.78 -14.63
CA VAL A 429 -19.07 -9.11 -14.43
C VAL A 429 -20.57 -9.04 -14.06
N GLN A 430 -21.19 -7.87 -14.16
CA GLN A 430 -22.57 -7.61 -13.70
C GLN A 430 -23.57 -8.66 -14.20
N SER A 431 -23.54 -8.99 -15.49
CA SER A 431 -24.45 -10.00 -16.07
C SER A 431 -24.21 -11.38 -15.47
N SER A 432 -22.95 -11.75 -15.20
CA SER A 432 -22.62 -13.04 -14.58
C SER A 432 -23.06 -13.10 -13.12
N VAL A 433 -22.93 -12.00 -12.38
CA VAL A 433 -23.38 -11.88 -11.00
C VAL A 433 -24.92 -11.97 -10.94
N LEU A 434 -25.64 -11.26 -11.81
CA LEU A 434 -27.09 -11.33 -11.89
C LEU A 434 -27.56 -12.76 -12.17
N LEU A 435 -26.97 -13.44 -13.16
CA LEU A 435 -27.32 -14.82 -13.47
C LEU A 435 -27.01 -15.78 -12.30
N ALA A 436 -25.90 -15.59 -11.61
CA ALA A 436 -25.57 -16.39 -10.44
C ALA A 436 -26.61 -16.23 -9.32
N HIS A 437 -27.06 -15.00 -9.06
CA HIS A 437 -28.13 -14.74 -8.09
C HIS A 437 -29.47 -15.39 -8.48
N LEU A 438 -29.84 -15.29 -9.75
CA LEU A 438 -31.06 -15.95 -10.26
C LEU A 438 -30.96 -17.48 -10.13
N GLY A 439 -29.76 -18.05 -10.35
CA GLY A 439 -29.51 -19.47 -10.13
C GLY A 439 -29.72 -19.89 -8.69
N ASP A 440 -29.14 -19.12 -7.73
CA ASP A 440 -29.32 -19.37 -6.28
C ASP A 440 -30.80 -19.27 -5.86
N GLU A 441 -31.53 -18.32 -6.45
CA GLU A 441 -32.96 -18.17 -6.16
C GLU A 441 -33.78 -19.38 -6.65
N LEU A 442 -33.49 -19.87 -7.85
CA LEU A 442 -34.12 -21.07 -8.38
C LEU A 442 -33.72 -22.36 -7.64
N GLU A 443 -32.54 -22.37 -6.98
CA GLU A 443 -32.17 -23.50 -6.11
C GLU A 443 -32.88 -23.46 -4.77
N ARG A 444 -33.09 -22.29 -4.20
CA ARG A 444 -33.84 -22.09 -2.94
C ARG A 444 -35.33 -22.30 -3.12
N HIS A 445 -35.87 -22.05 -4.32
CA HIS A 445 -37.27 -22.10 -4.67
C HIS A 445 -37.50 -23.04 -5.86
N PRO A 446 -37.37 -24.38 -5.68
CA PRO A 446 -37.54 -25.33 -6.79
C PRO A 446 -38.97 -25.34 -7.35
N GLU A 447 -39.95 -24.85 -6.62
CA GLU A 447 -41.34 -24.66 -7.09
C GLU A 447 -41.48 -23.60 -8.19
N LEU A 448 -40.50 -22.71 -8.37
CA LEU A 448 -40.46 -21.74 -9.47
C LEU A 448 -39.99 -22.35 -10.78
N ARG A 449 -39.43 -23.55 -10.74
CA ARG A 449 -38.95 -24.24 -11.95
C ARG A 449 -40.11 -24.81 -12.75
N HIS A 450 -40.02 -24.73 -14.07
CA HIS A 450 -41.06 -25.26 -14.93
C HIS A 450 -41.05 -26.81 -14.93
N PRO A 451 -42.13 -27.49 -14.51
CA PRO A 451 -42.13 -28.95 -14.37
C PRO A 451 -41.80 -29.69 -15.67
N ALA A 452 -42.26 -29.17 -16.82
CA ALA A 452 -42.03 -29.78 -18.13
C ALA A 452 -40.54 -29.80 -18.52
N LEU A 453 -39.75 -28.80 -18.10
CA LEU A 453 -38.29 -28.79 -18.32
C LEU A 453 -37.58 -29.84 -17.49
N GLY A 454 -38.04 -30.08 -16.26
CA GLY A 454 -37.58 -31.19 -15.43
C GLY A 454 -37.80 -32.54 -16.10
N GLY A 455 -39.02 -32.76 -16.63
CA GLY A 455 -39.37 -33.96 -17.40
C GLY A 455 -38.52 -34.14 -18.68
N LEU A 456 -38.25 -33.05 -19.42
CA LEU A 456 -37.42 -33.06 -20.60
C LEU A 456 -35.97 -33.51 -20.28
N ILE A 457 -35.38 -32.98 -19.21
CA ILE A 457 -34.03 -33.32 -18.78
C ILE A 457 -33.94 -34.75 -18.29
N ALA A 458 -34.90 -35.19 -17.48
CA ALA A 458 -34.96 -36.56 -17.02
C ALA A 458 -35.09 -37.57 -18.19
N GLN A 459 -35.80 -37.21 -19.27
CA GLN A 459 -35.88 -38.01 -20.47
C GLN A 459 -34.54 -38.03 -21.24
N ASP A 460 -33.82 -36.92 -21.28
CA ASP A 460 -32.48 -36.86 -21.91
C ASP A 460 -31.49 -37.78 -21.17
N GLU A 461 -31.54 -37.79 -19.83
CA GLU A 461 -30.71 -38.66 -18.99
C GLU A 461 -31.00 -40.14 -19.19
N GLN A 462 -32.29 -40.52 -19.28
CA GLN A 462 -32.71 -41.91 -19.47
C GLN A 462 -32.51 -42.40 -20.91
N GLY A 463 -32.75 -41.53 -21.87
CA GLY A 463 -32.75 -41.87 -23.29
C GLY A 463 -31.45 -41.61 -24.05
N GLY A 464 -30.43 -41.03 -23.36
CA GLY A 464 -29.18 -40.62 -24.05
C GLY A 464 -29.41 -39.57 -25.14
N THR A 465 -30.49 -38.79 -25.01
CA THR A 465 -30.83 -37.73 -25.98
C THR A 465 -30.26 -36.38 -25.49
N SER A 466 -30.32 -35.36 -26.33
CA SER A 466 -29.82 -34.01 -26.07
C SER A 466 -30.86 -32.95 -26.46
N LEU A 467 -32.11 -33.19 -26.07
CA LEU A 467 -33.24 -32.32 -26.42
C LEU A 467 -33.15 -30.97 -25.71
N ALA A 468 -32.86 -31.00 -24.39
CA ALA A 468 -32.68 -29.77 -23.59
C ALA A 468 -31.51 -28.93 -24.09
N ALA A 469 -30.38 -29.56 -24.41
CA ALA A 469 -29.22 -28.87 -25.01
C ALA A 469 -29.55 -28.31 -26.39
N SER A 470 -30.36 -29.02 -27.18
CA SER A 470 -30.82 -28.53 -28.48
C SER A 470 -31.76 -27.34 -28.40
N LEU A 471 -32.64 -27.31 -27.41
CA LEU A 471 -33.53 -26.20 -27.09
C LEU A 471 -32.72 -24.97 -26.66
N LEU A 472 -31.79 -25.16 -25.72
CA LEU A 472 -30.92 -24.08 -25.26
C LEU A 472 -30.11 -23.46 -26.41
N ALA A 473 -29.45 -24.27 -27.21
CA ALA A 473 -28.67 -23.79 -28.34
C ALA A 473 -29.52 -23.02 -29.38
N TRP A 474 -30.77 -23.43 -29.60
CA TRP A 474 -31.70 -22.74 -30.46
C TRP A 474 -32.16 -21.39 -29.90
N LEU A 475 -32.45 -21.31 -28.61
CA LEU A 475 -32.77 -20.06 -27.92
C LEU A 475 -31.57 -19.09 -27.94
N GLU A 476 -30.36 -19.57 -27.65
CA GLU A 476 -29.12 -18.80 -27.73
C GLU A 476 -28.76 -18.30 -29.11
N ALA A 477 -29.17 -19.05 -30.17
CA ALA A 477 -29.05 -18.64 -31.57
C ALA A 477 -30.21 -17.74 -32.01
N GLN A 478 -30.95 -17.12 -31.09
CA GLN A 478 -32.10 -16.27 -31.42
C GLN A 478 -33.12 -16.96 -32.34
N GLN A 479 -33.42 -18.21 -32.01
CA GLN A 479 -34.34 -19.09 -32.77
C GLN A 479 -33.90 -19.41 -34.20
N ASN A 480 -32.65 -19.15 -34.56
CA ASN A 480 -32.10 -19.51 -35.85
C ASN A 480 -31.64 -20.99 -35.89
N VAL A 481 -32.41 -21.81 -36.58
CA VAL A 481 -32.15 -23.26 -36.68
C VAL A 481 -30.79 -23.56 -37.34
N GLN A 482 -30.40 -22.78 -38.37
CA GLN A 482 -29.14 -23.02 -39.08
C GLN A 482 -27.93 -22.74 -38.13
N ALA A 483 -27.94 -21.58 -37.45
CA ALA A 483 -26.90 -21.21 -36.53
C ALA A 483 -26.80 -22.17 -35.35
N ALA A 484 -27.92 -22.58 -34.78
CA ALA A 484 -27.97 -23.55 -33.68
C ALA A 484 -27.49 -24.95 -34.09
N ALA A 485 -27.85 -25.40 -35.29
CA ALA A 485 -27.40 -26.70 -35.83
C ALA A 485 -25.88 -26.72 -36.04
N THR A 486 -25.31 -25.62 -36.57
CA THR A 486 -23.86 -25.46 -36.71
C THR A 486 -23.16 -25.54 -35.35
N ARG A 487 -23.65 -24.86 -34.31
CA ARG A 487 -23.07 -24.90 -32.95
C ARG A 487 -23.12 -26.30 -32.33
N LEU A 488 -24.17 -27.05 -32.61
CA LEU A 488 -24.34 -28.42 -32.09
C LEU A 488 -23.67 -29.49 -32.98
N HIS A 489 -23.04 -29.10 -34.09
CA HIS A 489 -22.46 -30.00 -35.09
C HIS A 489 -23.45 -31.06 -35.60
N VAL A 490 -24.72 -30.64 -35.82
CA VAL A 490 -25.77 -31.51 -36.37
C VAL A 490 -26.39 -30.93 -37.62
N HIS A 491 -27.06 -31.79 -38.40
CA HIS A 491 -27.79 -31.31 -39.58
C HIS A 491 -29.05 -30.51 -39.17
N PRO A 492 -29.43 -29.44 -39.87
CA PRO A 492 -30.61 -28.64 -39.54
C PRO A 492 -31.91 -29.43 -39.42
N ASN A 493 -32.07 -30.46 -40.22
CA ASN A 493 -33.25 -31.34 -40.15
C ASN A 493 -33.28 -32.14 -38.85
N THR A 494 -32.14 -32.59 -38.33
CA THR A 494 -32.03 -33.26 -37.02
C THR A 494 -32.43 -32.31 -35.90
N LEU A 495 -31.97 -31.05 -35.97
CA LEU A 495 -32.36 -30.05 -34.96
C LEU A 495 -33.87 -29.75 -35.02
N ARG A 496 -34.46 -29.61 -36.24
CA ARG A 496 -35.91 -29.43 -36.37
C ARG A 496 -36.70 -30.62 -35.78
N TYR A 497 -36.23 -31.85 -36.01
CA TYR A 497 -36.82 -33.02 -35.39
C TYR A 497 -36.74 -32.99 -33.87
N ARG A 498 -35.56 -32.65 -33.31
CA ARG A 498 -35.38 -32.53 -31.87
C ARG A 498 -36.28 -31.44 -31.28
N LEU A 499 -36.40 -30.28 -31.89
CA LEU A 499 -37.26 -29.19 -31.44
C LEU A 499 -38.76 -29.54 -31.49
N ARG A 500 -39.18 -30.35 -32.49
CA ARG A 500 -40.52 -30.89 -32.55
C ARG A 500 -40.77 -31.83 -31.38
N ARG A 501 -39.80 -32.70 -31.09
CA ARG A 501 -39.90 -33.65 -29.96
C ARG A 501 -39.94 -32.92 -28.59
N VAL A 502 -39.19 -31.80 -28.47
CA VAL A 502 -39.29 -30.93 -27.27
C VAL A 502 -40.70 -30.42 -27.05
N ARG A 503 -41.38 -29.93 -28.10
CA ARG A 503 -42.78 -29.44 -28.00
C ARG A 503 -43.77 -30.52 -27.61
N GLU A 504 -43.53 -31.77 -27.98
CA GLU A 504 -44.36 -32.90 -27.57
C GLU A 504 -44.19 -33.28 -26.11
N ILE A 505 -42.97 -33.17 -25.57
CA ILE A 505 -42.65 -33.58 -24.19
C ILE A 505 -42.88 -32.44 -23.22
N ALA A 506 -42.45 -31.22 -23.60
CA ALA A 506 -42.57 -30.02 -22.80
C ALA A 506 -43.45 -29.00 -23.54
N PRO A 507 -44.77 -29.00 -23.28
CA PRO A 507 -45.72 -28.08 -23.95
C PRO A 507 -45.58 -26.66 -23.35
N ILE A 508 -44.51 -26.00 -23.74
CA ILE A 508 -44.20 -24.62 -23.38
C ILE A 508 -44.46 -23.75 -24.60
N ASP A 509 -45.19 -22.66 -24.47
CA ASP A 509 -45.41 -21.71 -25.53
C ASP A 509 -44.18 -20.80 -25.65
N LEU A 510 -43.30 -21.16 -26.61
CA LEU A 510 -42.08 -20.43 -26.91
C LEU A 510 -42.31 -19.17 -27.81
N ASP A 511 -43.54 -18.96 -28.26
CA ASP A 511 -43.94 -17.75 -28.97
C ASP A 511 -44.31 -16.64 -27.97
N ASP A 512 -44.76 -17.04 -26.74
CA ASP A 512 -44.90 -16.15 -25.62
C ASP A 512 -43.50 -15.66 -25.13
N PRO A 513 -43.24 -14.36 -25.07
CA PRO A 513 -41.92 -13.83 -24.72
C PRO A 513 -41.52 -14.14 -23.27
N ASP A 514 -42.47 -14.20 -22.32
CA ASP A 514 -42.19 -14.45 -20.90
C ASP A 514 -41.84 -15.91 -20.69
N GLN A 515 -42.62 -16.84 -21.25
CA GLN A 515 -42.33 -18.28 -21.17
C GLN A 515 -41.01 -18.61 -21.88
N ARG A 516 -40.73 -17.98 -22.99
CA ARG A 516 -39.47 -18.15 -23.73
C ARG A 516 -38.26 -17.66 -22.89
N LEU A 517 -38.36 -16.49 -22.28
CA LEU A 517 -37.30 -15.94 -21.42
C LEU A 517 -37.07 -16.83 -20.19
N ALA A 518 -38.15 -17.24 -19.50
CA ALA A 518 -38.07 -18.11 -18.32
C ALA A 518 -37.43 -19.46 -18.68
N THR A 519 -37.85 -20.06 -19.79
CA THR A 519 -37.29 -21.32 -20.30
C THR A 519 -35.80 -21.19 -20.59
N TRP A 520 -35.40 -20.11 -21.28
CA TRP A 520 -34.00 -19.85 -21.60
C TRP A 520 -33.15 -19.67 -20.34
N LEU A 521 -33.59 -18.85 -19.39
CA LEU A 521 -32.90 -18.64 -18.11
C LEU A 521 -32.79 -19.95 -17.33
N GLU A 522 -33.85 -20.69 -17.17
CA GLU A 522 -33.84 -21.94 -16.41
C GLU A 522 -32.87 -22.98 -17.02
N LEU A 523 -32.90 -23.19 -18.33
CA LEU A 523 -31.95 -24.08 -19.02
C LEU A 523 -30.50 -23.63 -18.86
N ARG A 524 -30.24 -22.34 -18.98
CA ARG A 524 -28.90 -21.75 -18.86
C ARG A 524 -28.34 -21.85 -17.45
N LEU A 525 -29.18 -21.75 -16.42
CA LEU A 525 -28.78 -21.78 -15.00
C LEU A 525 -28.64 -23.20 -14.43
N ARG A 526 -29.12 -24.23 -15.12
CA ARG A 526 -28.99 -25.63 -14.66
C ARG A 526 -27.59 -26.23 -14.79
N GLY A 527 -26.62 -25.53 -15.42
CA GLY A 527 -25.27 -26.04 -15.67
C GLY A 527 -25.19 -27.00 -16.88
N PRO A 528 -24.21 -27.92 -16.92
CA PRO A 528 -24.02 -28.79 -18.08
C PRO A 528 -25.22 -29.69 -18.30
N LEU A 529 -25.86 -29.54 -19.46
CA LEU A 529 -27.00 -30.38 -19.86
C LEU A 529 -26.51 -31.71 -20.47
N PRO A 530 -27.24 -32.80 -20.29
CA PRO A 530 -26.92 -34.09 -20.89
C PRO A 530 -26.71 -34.00 -22.42
N GLY A 531 -25.63 -34.56 -22.92
CA GLY A 531 -25.30 -34.55 -24.36
C GLY A 531 -24.75 -33.25 -24.93
N ALA A 532 -24.46 -32.25 -24.09
CA ALA A 532 -23.72 -31.07 -24.49
C ALA A 532 -22.22 -31.40 -24.53
N SER A 533 -21.74 -32.02 -25.59
CA SER A 533 -20.31 -32.10 -25.91
C SER A 533 -19.87 -30.77 -26.54
N GLY A 534 -19.38 -29.87 -25.72
CA GLY A 534 -18.87 -28.59 -26.17
C GLY A 534 -18.19 -27.84 -25.05
N GLY A 535 -16.95 -27.51 -25.26
CA GLY A 535 -16.10 -26.72 -24.38
C GLY A 535 -16.73 -25.37 -23.97
N PRO A 536 -16.09 -24.62 -23.08
CA PRO A 536 -16.60 -23.38 -22.54
C PRO A 536 -16.97 -22.42 -23.66
N LEU A 537 -18.12 -21.77 -23.52
CA LEU A 537 -18.64 -20.78 -24.47
C LEU A 537 -17.55 -19.70 -24.74
N PRO A 538 -17.18 -19.43 -25.99
CA PRO A 538 -16.29 -18.33 -26.30
C PRO A 538 -16.97 -17.04 -25.84
N GLY A 539 -16.31 -16.33 -24.95
CA GLY A 539 -16.70 -14.98 -24.57
C GLY A 539 -16.81 -14.11 -25.81
N ALA A 540 -17.85 -13.32 -25.90
CA ALA A 540 -18.03 -12.32 -26.91
C ALA A 540 -16.79 -11.41 -26.95
N SER A 541 -15.91 -11.63 -27.91
CA SER A 541 -14.94 -10.64 -28.37
C SER A 541 -15.72 -9.62 -29.18
N GLY A 542 -16.13 -8.56 -28.53
CA GLY A 542 -16.64 -7.35 -29.18
C GLY A 542 -15.47 -6.53 -29.68
N SER A 543 -15.47 -6.23 -30.94
CA SER A 543 -14.67 -5.20 -31.60
C SER A 543 -14.84 -3.82 -30.95
#